data_e9126d08067a34e94bd37e5baea762e7
#
_entry.id   e9126d08067a34e94bd37e5baea762e7
#
_cell.length_a   1.000
_cell.length_b   1.000
_cell.length_c   1.000
_cell.angle_alpha   90.00
_cell.angle_beta   90.00
_cell.angle_gamma   90.00
#
_symmetry.space_group_name_H-M   'P 1'
#
loop_
_entity.id
_entity.type
_entity.pdbx_description
1 polymer ?
#
loop_
_entity_poly.entity_id
_entity_poly.type
_entity_poly.pdbx_seq_one_letter_code
_entity_poly.pdbx_strand_id
1 'polypeptide(L)'
;MNVYLDNASTSFPKPKSVCDSMYNFIANIGGNSGRSNHTNALESNRYVFDTRENIASFFNFPKIENVIFTNNITSSLNILINGILKKGDHVITSSIEHNSVIRPLWKLKETHIIDLDIAEANSLGILSVENIKKLIKPNTKLIVLTHASNVIGTIQPIKEIGELCKKNNIFFILDSAQSAGVLPVDFAEFNLSALAFTGHKSLLGPQGIGGFIISDELNEICEPFILGGTGSLSHALSQPDFLPDKFESGTLNIPGIVGLNEGIKFIRKEGLENIYEHNSSLRKYLIDEMSNMPNYKIYGDLSPERGT
;
A
#
# COMPACT_ATOMS: atom_id res chain seq x y z
N MET A 1 -15.69 3.24 30.08
CA MET A 1 -15.71 3.06 28.62
C MET A 1 -14.26 3.08 28.16
N ASN A 2 -13.76 2.02 27.50
CA ASN A 2 -12.43 2.05 26.94
C ASN A 2 -12.49 2.77 25.58
N VAL A 3 -11.72 3.87 25.43
CA VAL A 3 -11.63 4.62 24.18
C VAL A 3 -10.33 4.24 23.50
N TYR A 4 -10.41 3.83 22.22
CA TYR A 4 -9.25 3.52 21.39
C TYR A 4 -9.02 4.64 20.39
N LEU A 5 -7.86 5.31 20.47
CA LEU A 5 -7.51 6.48 19.65
C LEU A 5 -6.28 6.24 18.73
N ASP A 6 -5.87 4.99 18.54
CA ASP A 6 -4.66 4.63 17.80
C ASP A 6 -4.95 3.92 16.46
N ASN A 7 -6.03 4.31 15.78
CA ASN A 7 -6.43 3.69 14.50
C ASN A 7 -5.40 3.89 13.38
N ALA A 8 -4.57 4.93 13.45
CA ALA A 8 -3.48 5.14 12.49
C ALA A 8 -2.39 4.05 12.57
N SER A 9 -2.22 3.42 13.74
CA SER A 9 -1.34 2.26 13.91
C SER A 9 -2.01 0.98 13.42
N THR A 10 -3.24 0.70 13.87
CA THR A 10 -4.08 -0.42 13.43
C THR A 10 -5.53 -0.13 13.77
N SER A 11 -6.48 -0.43 12.88
CA SER A 11 -7.89 -0.19 13.17
C SER A 11 -8.44 -1.17 14.22
N PHE A 12 -9.24 -0.65 15.16
CA PHE A 12 -9.93 -1.44 16.18
C PHE A 12 -11.23 -0.74 16.65
N PRO A 13 -12.35 -1.48 16.81
CA PRO A 13 -12.52 -2.91 16.52
C PRO A 13 -12.57 -3.19 15.00
N LYS A 14 -12.32 -4.45 14.63
CA LYS A 14 -12.56 -4.92 13.24
C LYS A 14 -14.05 -5.17 13.03
N PRO A 15 -14.56 -5.06 11.78
CA PRO A 15 -15.89 -5.54 11.45
C PRO A 15 -16.06 -7.01 11.86
N LYS A 16 -17.22 -7.35 12.39
CA LYS A 16 -17.49 -8.73 12.86
C LYS A 16 -17.30 -9.76 11.75
N SER A 17 -17.67 -9.43 10.51
CA SER A 17 -17.50 -10.28 9.34
C SER A 17 -16.03 -10.68 9.10
N VAL A 18 -15.08 -9.80 9.41
CA VAL A 18 -13.63 -10.09 9.30
C VAL A 18 -13.24 -11.21 10.26
N CYS A 19 -13.65 -11.10 11.54
CA CYS A 19 -13.33 -12.11 12.55
C CYS A 19 -14.03 -13.45 12.26
N ASP A 20 -15.31 -13.39 11.90
CA ASP A 20 -16.13 -14.60 11.65
C ASP A 20 -15.60 -15.36 10.42
N SER A 21 -15.22 -14.67 9.34
CA SER A 21 -14.72 -15.32 8.13
C SER A 21 -13.37 -15.97 8.34
N MET A 22 -12.46 -15.31 9.08
CA MET A 22 -11.17 -15.89 9.45
C MET A 22 -11.35 -17.15 10.32
N TYR A 23 -12.22 -17.07 11.34
CA TYR A 23 -12.53 -18.23 12.18
C TYR A 23 -13.09 -19.38 11.34
N ASN A 24 -14.09 -19.10 10.48
CA ASN A 24 -14.71 -20.11 9.63
C ASN A 24 -13.68 -20.75 8.68
N PHE A 25 -12.81 -19.97 8.07
CA PHE A 25 -11.76 -20.50 7.21
C PHE A 25 -10.84 -21.47 7.98
N ILE A 26 -10.33 -21.05 9.14
CA ILE A 26 -9.41 -21.87 9.94
C ILE A 26 -10.08 -23.13 10.47
N ALA A 27 -11.34 -23.02 10.95
CA ALA A 27 -12.03 -24.13 11.60
C ALA A 27 -12.60 -25.17 10.61
N ASN A 28 -13.03 -24.75 9.42
CA ASN A 28 -13.85 -25.59 8.53
C ASN A 28 -13.22 -25.85 7.15
N ILE A 29 -12.27 -25.03 6.69
CA ILE A 29 -11.67 -25.14 5.36
C ILE A 29 -10.20 -25.50 5.46
N GLY A 30 -9.36 -24.58 5.99
CA GLY A 30 -7.96 -24.80 6.37
C GLY A 30 -7.03 -25.34 5.27
N GLY A 31 -7.44 -25.30 4.00
CA GLY A 31 -6.65 -25.81 2.88
C GLY A 31 -5.54 -24.81 2.48
N ASN A 32 -4.46 -25.32 1.87
CA ASN A 32 -3.47 -24.48 1.22
C ASN A 32 -3.89 -24.19 -0.22
N SER A 33 -3.74 -22.97 -0.69
CA SER A 33 -3.97 -22.54 -2.08
C SER A 33 -2.81 -22.98 -2.99
N GLY A 34 -2.49 -24.25 -3.00
CA GLY A 34 -1.40 -24.80 -3.81
C GLY A 34 -1.93 -25.70 -4.94
N ARG A 35 -1.08 -26.61 -5.37
CA ARG A 35 -1.36 -27.56 -6.48
C ARG A 35 -2.34 -28.69 -6.16
N SER A 36 -2.80 -28.79 -4.93
CA SER A 36 -3.70 -29.87 -4.53
C SER A 36 -5.09 -29.68 -5.11
N ASN A 37 -5.71 -30.77 -5.57
CA ASN A 37 -7.03 -30.76 -6.21
C ASN A 37 -8.15 -31.25 -5.28
N HIS A 38 -7.90 -31.36 -3.96
CA HIS A 38 -8.94 -31.69 -3.02
C HIS A 38 -9.81 -30.45 -2.68
N THR A 39 -11.03 -30.70 -2.22
CA THR A 39 -12.06 -29.67 -2.01
C THR A 39 -11.55 -28.44 -1.25
N ASN A 40 -10.86 -28.64 -0.13
CA ASN A 40 -10.37 -27.53 0.70
C ASN A 40 -9.33 -26.68 -0.01
N ALA A 41 -8.45 -27.30 -0.85
CA ALA A 41 -7.48 -26.53 -1.62
C ALA A 41 -8.14 -25.69 -2.72
N LEU A 42 -9.15 -26.27 -3.41
CA LEU A 42 -9.92 -25.54 -4.42
C LEU A 42 -10.69 -24.38 -3.82
N GLU A 43 -11.28 -24.58 -2.64
CA GLU A 43 -11.97 -23.51 -1.92
C GLU A 43 -11.01 -22.40 -1.46
N SER A 44 -9.83 -22.77 -0.95
CA SER A 44 -8.78 -21.82 -0.59
C SER A 44 -8.29 -20.99 -1.80
N ASN A 45 -8.09 -21.65 -2.96
CA ASN A 45 -7.75 -20.97 -4.20
C ASN A 45 -8.83 -19.94 -4.60
N ARG A 46 -10.11 -20.31 -4.44
CA ARG A 46 -11.21 -19.40 -4.73
C ARG A 46 -11.19 -18.17 -3.85
N TYR A 47 -10.96 -18.31 -2.52
CA TYR A 47 -10.81 -17.15 -1.63
C TYR A 47 -9.67 -16.23 -2.04
N VAL A 48 -8.53 -16.80 -2.40
CA VAL A 48 -7.37 -16.01 -2.87
C VAL A 48 -7.71 -15.28 -4.16
N PHE A 49 -8.34 -15.97 -5.13
CA PHE A 49 -8.76 -15.36 -6.39
C PHE A 49 -9.76 -14.23 -6.19
N ASP A 50 -10.87 -14.49 -5.47
CA ASP A 50 -11.92 -13.51 -5.19
C ASP A 50 -11.35 -12.27 -4.47
N THR A 51 -10.35 -12.45 -3.61
CA THR A 51 -9.71 -11.35 -2.90
C THR A 51 -8.85 -10.50 -3.85
N ARG A 52 -8.09 -11.13 -4.78
CA ARG A 52 -7.33 -10.41 -5.80
C ARG A 52 -8.26 -9.57 -6.69
N GLU A 53 -9.35 -10.17 -7.15
CA GLU A 53 -10.35 -9.49 -7.97
C GLU A 53 -10.94 -8.27 -7.23
N ASN A 54 -11.29 -8.45 -5.95
CA ASN A 54 -11.80 -7.36 -5.13
C ASN A 54 -10.79 -6.24 -4.90
N ILE A 55 -9.51 -6.57 -4.70
CA ILE A 55 -8.43 -5.57 -4.56
C ILE A 55 -8.20 -4.85 -5.89
N ALA A 56 -8.06 -5.57 -6.99
CA ALA A 56 -7.86 -5.00 -8.31
C ALA A 56 -8.99 -4.00 -8.66
N SER A 57 -10.23 -4.43 -8.48
CA SER A 57 -11.41 -3.57 -8.68
C SER A 57 -11.49 -2.40 -7.68
N PHE A 58 -11.04 -2.57 -6.44
CA PHE A 58 -11.06 -1.51 -5.42
C PHE A 58 -10.12 -0.35 -5.76
N PHE A 59 -8.98 -0.65 -6.39
CA PHE A 59 -7.99 0.33 -6.82
C PHE A 59 -8.05 0.67 -8.31
N ASN A 60 -9.12 0.27 -9.01
CA ASN A 60 -9.33 0.49 -10.46
C ASN A 60 -8.15 -0.02 -11.30
N PHE A 61 -7.75 -1.27 -11.09
CA PHE A 61 -6.71 -1.94 -11.87
C PHE A 61 -7.30 -3.15 -12.63
N PRO A 62 -6.98 -3.33 -13.94
CA PRO A 62 -7.69 -4.31 -14.77
C PRO A 62 -7.22 -5.76 -14.64
N LYS A 63 -6.00 -6.00 -14.11
CA LYS A 63 -5.36 -7.31 -14.09
C LYS A 63 -5.23 -7.86 -12.67
N ILE A 64 -5.88 -8.98 -12.41
CA ILE A 64 -5.91 -9.59 -11.07
C ILE A 64 -4.59 -10.26 -10.69
N GLU A 65 -3.86 -10.80 -11.66
CA GLU A 65 -2.55 -11.43 -11.48
C GLU A 65 -1.47 -10.47 -11.00
N ASN A 66 -1.65 -9.17 -11.27
CA ASN A 66 -0.72 -8.11 -10.85
C ASN A 66 -0.92 -7.68 -9.38
N VAL A 67 -1.93 -8.22 -8.69
CA VAL A 67 -2.12 -8.03 -7.25
C VAL A 67 -1.28 -9.07 -6.50
N ILE A 68 -0.29 -8.64 -5.75
CA ILE A 68 0.65 -9.50 -5.04
C ILE A 68 0.41 -9.41 -3.54
N PHE A 69 0.26 -10.53 -2.87
CA PHE A 69 0.14 -10.58 -1.41
C PHE A 69 1.49 -10.61 -0.72
N THR A 70 1.59 -9.89 0.37
CA THR A 70 2.75 -9.87 1.28
C THR A 70 2.28 -9.87 2.73
N ASN A 71 3.20 -10.02 3.68
CA ASN A 71 2.85 -9.99 5.10
C ASN A 71 2.44 -8.59 5.59
N ASN A 72 2.91 -7.54 4.93
CA ASN A 72 2.64 -6.13 5.27
C ASN A 72 3.22 -5.20 4.19
N ILE A 73 2.85 -3.93 4.22
CA ILE A 73 3.34 -2.92 3.26
C ILE A 73 4.86 -2.71 3.31
N THR A 74 5.51 -2.91 4.45
CA THR A 74 6.97 -2.80 4.56
C THR A 74 7.65 -3.85 3.68
N SER A 75 7.15 -5.10 3.68
CA SER A 75 7.61 -6.15 2.77
C SER A 75 7.38 -5.78 1.32
N SER A 76 6.19 -5.26 0.99
CA SER A 76 5.84 -4.78 -0.37
C SER A 76 6.83 -3.73 -0.88
N LEU A 77 7.08 -2.68 -0.08
CA LEU A 77 7.99 -1.59 -0.44
C LEU A 77 9.44 -2.07 -0.56
N ASN A 78 9.89 -2.99 0.31
CA ASN A 78 11.22 -3.57 0.18
C ASN A 78 11.38 -4.41 -1.09
N ILE A 79 10.37 -5.22 -1.47
CA ILE A 79 10.37 -5.99 -2.72
C ILE A 79 10.47 -5.03 -3.90
N LEU A 80 9.62 -4.01 -3.96
CA LEU A 80 9.59 -3.05 -5.07
C LEU A 80 10.90 -2.24 -5.15
N ILE A 81 11.34 -1.63 -4.05
CA ILE A 81 12.52 -0.76 -4.02
C ILE A 81 13.79 -1.54 -4.40
N ASN A 82 14.00 -2.70 -3.79
CA ASN A 82 15.22 -3.49 -4.06
C ASN A 82 15.16 -4.24 -5.40
N GLY A 83 13.96 -4.60 -5.88
CA GLY A 83 13.79 -5.28 -7.15
C GLY A 83 13.96 -4.37 -8.38
N ILE A 84 13.72 -3.07 -8.24
CA ILE A 84 13.73 -2.12 -9.35
C ILE A 84 15.08 -1.42 -9.50
N LEU A 85 15.69 -1.01 -8.38
CA LEU A 85 16.80 -0.07 -8.37
C LEU A 85 18.14 -0.77 -8.63
N LYS A 86 18.91 -0.16 -9.54
CA LYS A 86 20.24 -0.62 -9.97
C LYS A 86 21.29 0.47 -9.75
N LYS A 87 22.56 0.08 -9.87
CA LYS A 87 23.68 1.02 -9.70
C LYS A 87 23.61 2.17 -10.71
N GLY A 88 23.63 3.39 -10.20
CA GLY A 88 23.58 4.62 -10.97
C GLY A 88 22.18 5.19 -11.14
N ASP A 89 21.14 4.53 -10.65
CA ASP A 89 19.79 5.09 -10.67
C ASP A 89 19.66 6.25 -9.68
N HIS A 90 18.84 7.22 -10.03
CA HIS A 90 18.43 8.32 -9.16
C HIS A 90 16.99 8.13 -8.72
N VAL A 91 16.74 8.39 -7.43
CA VAL A 91 15.42 8.28 -6.79
C VAL A 91 15.06 9.57 -6.11
N ILE A 92 13.79 9.95 -6.21
CA ILE A 92 13.21 11.05 -5.44
C ILE A 92 12.21 10.47 -4.44
N THR A 93 12.29 10.90 -3.20
CA THR A 93 11.34 10.61 -2.13
C THR A 93 11.03 11.88 -1.33
N SER A 94 10.28 11.81 -0.24
CA SER A 94 9.92 13.00 0.53
C SER A 94 10.43 12.99 1.97
N SER A 95 10.44 14.16 2.59
CA SER A 95 10.80 14.36 4.01
C SER A 95 9.72 13.85 4.99
N ILE A 96 8.56 13.44 4.49
CA ILE A 96 7.42 12.97 5.30
C ILE A 96 7.15 11.46 5.16
N GLU A 97 8.10 10.72 4.60
CA GLU A 97 7.95 9.29 4.38
C GLU A 97 7.98 8.49 5.68
N HIS A 98 7.25 7.38 5.66
CA HIS A 98 7.40 6.36 6.69
C HIS A 98 8.74 5.63 6.56
N ASN A 99 9.24 5.07 7.68
CA ASN A 99 10.50 4.30 7.73
C ASN A 99 10.55 3.11 6.75
N SER A 100 9.40 2.58 6.33
CA SER A 100 9.30 1.51 5.32
C SER A 100 9.78 1.94 3.93
N VAL A 101 9.77 3.24 3.63
CA VAL A 101 10.29 3.84 2.40
C VAL A 101 11.71 4.35 2.61
N ILE A 102 11.91 5.22 3.62
CA ILE A 102 13.19 5.93 3.73
C ILE A 102 14.36 5.00 4.08
N ARG A 103 14.16 3.98 4.95
CA ARG A 103 15.26 3.10 5.37
C ARG A 103 15.84 2.24 4.25
N PRO A 104 15.06 1.54 3.41
CA PRO A 104 15.63 0.81 2.27
C PRO A 104 16.29 1.74 1.25
N LEU A 105 15.71 2.91 0.95
CA LEU A 105 16.34 3.90 0.05
C LEU A 105 17.65 4.43 0.63
N TRP A 106 17.68 4.76 1.92
CA TRP A 106 18.88 5.23 2.60
C TRP A 106 19.99 4.19 2.58
N LYS A 107 19.63 2.91 2.79
CA LYS A 107 20.61 1.81 2.71
C LYS A 107 21.24 1.69 1.32
N LEU A 108 20.43 1.80 0.26
CA LEU A 108 20.94 1.78 -1.12
C LEU A 108 21.83 2.99 -1.42
N LYS A 109 21.50 4.17 -0.89
CA LYS A 109 22.34 5.38 -0.98
C LYS A 109 23.68 5.18 -0.25
N GLU A 110 23.67 4.70 1.01
CA GLU A 110 24.89 4.45 1.79
C GLU A 110 25.82 3.45 1.11
N THR A 111 25.28 2.48 0.39
CA THR A 111 26.05 1.48 -0.35
C THR A 111 26.42 1.92 -1.76
N HIS A 112 26.19 3.19 -2.11
CA HIS A 112 26.51 3.78 -3.41
C HIS A 112 25.85 3.05 -4.60
N ILE A 113 24.67 2.48 -4.38
CA ILE A 113 23.87 1.88 -5.47
C ILE A 113 23.06 2.96 -6.17
N ILE A 114 22.44 3.88 -5.41
CA ILE A 114 21.61 4.95 -5.96
C ILE A 114 22.05 6.33 -5.52
N ASP A 115 21.64 7.34 -6.29
CA ASP A 115 21.53 8.73 -5.84
C ASP A 115 20.13 8.95 -5.28
N LEU A 116 20.02 9.66 -4.15
CA LEU A 116 18.74 9.91 -3.47
C LEU A 116 18.59 11.39 -3.16
N ASP A 117 17.56 11.99 -3.73
CA ASP A 117 17.09 13.33 -3.37
C ASP A 117 15.79 13.24 -2.55
N ILE A 118 15.70 14.09 -1.53
CA ILE A 118 14.54 14.16 -0.63
C ILE A 118 13.83 15.49 -0.89
N ALA A 119 12.59 15.42 -1.38
CA ALA A 119 11.74 16.58 -1.56
C ALA A 119 11.21 17.06 -0.21
N GLU A 120 11.55 18.29 0.17
CA GLU A 120 11.08 18.87 1.41
C GLU A 120 9.62 19.30 1.33
N ALA A 121 8.84 18.87 2.32
CA ALA A 121 7.48 19.35 2.51
C ALA A 121 7.48 20.74 3.16
N ASN A 122 6.45 21.52 2.93
CA ASN A 122 6.28 22.82 3.59
C ASN A 122 5.89 22.65 5.09
N SER A 123 5.67 23.77 5.79
CA SER A 123 5.30 23.76 7.23
C SER A 123 3.96 23.08 7.54
N LEU A 124 3.12 22.85 6.53
CA LEU A 124 1.86 22.11 6.62
C LEU A 124 2.02 20.63 6.26
N GLY A 125 3.23 20.21 5.88
CA GLY A 125 3.51 18.85 5.45
C GLY A 125 3.07 18.55 4.02
N ILE A 126 2.93 19.57 3.15
CA ILE A 126 2.52 19.42 1.74
C ILE A 126 3.75 19.49 0.85
N LEU A 127 3.85 18.54 -0.09
CA LEU A 127 4.86 18.53 -1.14
C LEU A 127 4.48 19.50 -2.26
N SER A 128 5.48 20.17 -2.82
CA SER A 128 5.33 20.99 -4.01
C SER A 128 5.72 20.20 -5.25
N VAL A 129 4.81 20.10 -6.22
CA VAL A 129 5.07 19.47 -7.53
C VAL A 129 6.24 20.14 -8.24
N GLU A 130 6.33 21.50 -8.18
CA GLU A 130 7.43 22.25 -8.77
C GLU A 130 8.79 21.97 -8.07
N ASN A 131 8.78 21.70 -6.77
CA ASN A 131 10.02 21.33 -6.08
C ASN A 131 10.47 19.92 -6.47
N ILE A 132 9.54 18.96 -6.58
CA ILE A 132 9.85 17.62 -7.10
C ILE A 132 10.40 17.70 -8.52
N LYS A 133 9.78 18.50 -9.39
CA LYS A 133 10.23 18.68 -10.76
C LYS A 133 11.67 19.21 -10.88
N LYS A 134 12.09 20.10 -9.97
CA LYS A 134 13.47 20.62 -9.94
C LYS A 134 14.51 19.57 -9.55
N LEU A 135 14.11 18.50 -8.86
CA LEU A 135 14.99 17.39 -8.46
C LEU A 135 15.15 16.32 -9.55
N ILE A 136 14.35 16.38 -10.62
CA ILE A 136 14.42 15.40 -11.73
C ILE A 136 15.74 15.55 -12.48
N LYS A 137 16.45 14.43 -12.62
CA LYS A 137 17.71 14.28 -13.35
C LYS A 137 17.53 13.32 -14.54
N PRO A 138 18.43 13.31 -15.52
CA PRO A 138 18.32 12.40 -16.67
C PRO A 138 18.28 10.90 -16.29
N ASN A 139 18.85 10.53 -15.15
CA ASN A 139 18.87 9.17 -14.61
C ASN A 139 17.82 8.95 -13.49
N THR A 140 16.86 9.85 -13.34
CA THR A 140 15.76 9.65 -12.38
C THR A 140 14.91 8.46 -12.84
N LYS A 141 14.97 7.38 -12.05
CA LYS A 141 14.30 6.11 -12.34
C LYS A 141 12.96 6.00 -11.64
N LEU A 142 12.88 6.49 -10.41
CA LEU A 142 11.78 6.21 -9.51
C LEU A 142 11.45 7.42 -8.63
N ILE A 143 10.15 7.65 -8.43
CA ILE A 143 9.61 8.47 -7.35
C ILE A 143 8.80 7.55 -6.42
N VAL A 144 9.06 7.61 -5.10
CA VAL A 144 8.31 6.85 -4.08
C VAL A 144 7.78 7.82 -3.05
N LEU A 145 6.46 7.86 -2.86
CA LEU A 145 5.82 8.81 -1.94
C LEU A 145 4.70 8.16 -1.14
N THR A 146 4.54 8.62 0.10
CA THR A 146 3.34 8.36 0.88
C THR A 146 2.17 9.21 0.38
N HIS A 147 0.95 8.65 0.32
CA HIS A 147 -0.25 9.40 -0.04
C HIS A 147 -0.71 10.34 1.07
N ALA A 148 -0.63 9.88 2.31
CA ALA A 148 -0.97 10.67 3.49
C ALA A 148 0.01 10.36 4.62
N SER A 149 0.39 11.40 5.36
CA SER A 149 1.33 11.27 6.48
C SER A 149 0.70 10.51 7.65
N ASN A 150 1.41 9.52 8.19
CA ASN A 150 0.99 8.81 9.40
C ASN A 150 1.14 9.63 10.69
N VAL A 151 1.79 10.79 10.62
CA VAL A 151 2.07 11.67 11.78
C VAL A 151 1.11 12.85 11.84
N ILE A 152 0.89 13.50 10.70
CA ILE A 152 0.11 14.76 10.64
C ILE A 152 -1.14 14.64 9.76
N GLY A 153 -1.40 13.48 9.17
CA GLY A 153 -2.58 13.20 8.34
C GLY A 153 -2.65 13.97 7.01
N THR A 154 -1.67 14.82 6.69
CA THR A 154 -1.71 15.66 5.47
C THR A 154 -1.66 14.81 4.20
N ILE A 155 -2.62 15.06 3.30
CA ILE A 155 -2.77 14.38 2.00
C ILE A 155 -1.90 15.07 0.95
N GLN A 156 -1.19 14.28 0.14
CA GLN A 156 -0.27 14.76 -0.88
C GLN A 156 -0.96 14.92 -2.25
N PRO A 157 -0.47 15.80 -3.13
CA PRO A 157 -1.00 16.03 -4.48
C PRO A 157 -0.54 14.91 -5.46
N ILE A 158 -1.00 13.67 -5.21
CA ILE A 158 -0.52 12.46 -5.89
C ILE A 158 -0.87 12.46 -7.38
N LYS A 159 -2.04 12.96 -7.76
CA LYS A 159 -2.47 13.02 -9.15
C LYS A 159 -1.51 13.87 -10.00
N GLU A 160 -1.23 15.07 -9.54
CA GLU A 160 -0.33 16.01 -10.23
C GLU A 160 1.12 15.49 -10.28
N ILE A 161 1.55 14.79 -9.23
CA ILE A 161 2.87 14.14 -9.20
C ILE A 161 2.89 12.96 -10.17
N GLY A 162 1.83 12.17 -10.25
CA GLY A 162 1.70 11.07 -11.23
C GLY A 162 1.74 11.56 -12.67
N GLU A 163 1.08 12.68 -12.97
CA GLU A 163 1.16 13.34 -14.29
C GLU A 163 2.59 13.78 -14.61
N LEU A 164 3.31 14.34 -13.61
CA LEU A 164 4.73 14.69 -13.75
C LEU A 164 5.59 13.47 -14.03
N CYS A 165 5.37 12.36 -13.32
CA CYS A 165 6.09 11.11 -13.52
C CYS A 165 5.86 10.55 -14.91
N LYS A 166 4.61 10.45 -15.36
CA LYS A 166 4.25 9.99 -16.71
C LYS A 166 4.91 10.81 -17.80
N LYS A 167 4.89 12.15 -17.68
CA LYS A 167 5.49 13.07 -18.65
C LYS A 167 7.00 12.88 -18.80
N ASN A 168 7.68 12.43 -17.74
CA ASN A 168 9.13 12.26 -17.70
C ASN A 168 9.57 10.80 -17.80
N ASN A 169 8.65 9.85 -18.04
CA ASN A 169 8.91 8.41 -18.08
C ASN A 169 9.59 7.90 -16.79
N ILE A 170 9.14 8.38 -15.63
CA ILE A 170 9.63 8.00 -14.30
C ILE A 170 8.62 7.06 -13.68
N PHE A 171 9.05 5.94 -13.12
CA PHE A 171 8.17 5.05 -12.37
C PHE A 171 7.71 5.72 -11.07
N PHE A 172 6.44 5.49 -10.72
CA PHE A 172 5.83 6.07 -9.53
C PHE A 172 5.24 4.99 -8.61
N ILE A 173 5.78 4.87 -7.40
CA ILE A 173 5.30 3.98 -6.35
C ILE A 173 4.58 4.79 -5.28
N LEU A 174 3.37 4.39 -4.94
CA LEU A 174 2.55 4.99 -3.90
C LEU A 174 2.51 4.11 -2.64
N ASP A 175 2.92 4.65 -1.49
CA ASP A 175 2.61 4.10 -0.18
C ASP A 175 1.21 4.58 0.23
N SER A 176 0.22 3.68 0.18
CA SER A 176 -1.16 3.98 0.53
C SER A 176 -1.56 3.53 1.94
N ALA A 177 -0.59 3.28 2.84
CA ALA A 177 -0.86 2.74 4.17
C ALA A 177 -1.89 3.53 4.99
N GLN A 178 -1.95 4.85 4.81
CA GLN A 178 -2.88 5.73 5.54
C GLN A 178 -4.10 6.16 4.72
N SER A 179 -4.10 5.91 3.41
CA SER A 179 -5.17 6.38 2.51
C SER A 179 -6.09 5.28 2.02
N ALA A 180 -5.55 4.08 1.76
CA ALA A 180 -6.36 2.94 1.30
C ALA A 180 -7.45 2.59 2.31
N GLY A 181 -8.71 2.69 1.86
CA GLY A 181 -9.89 2.45 2.70
C GLY A 181 -10.51 3.69 3.35
N VAL A 182 -9.89 4.86 3.17
CA VAL A 182 -10.42 6.17 3.62
C VAL A 182 -10.55 7.14 2.45
N LEU A 183 -9.53 7.20 1.59
CA LEU A 183 -9.51 8.07 0.42
C LEU A 183 -9.70 7.24 -0.85
N PRO A 184 -10.28 7.82 -1.91
CA PRO A 184 -10.21 7.24 -3.24
C PRO A 184 -8.73 7.10 -3.67
N VAL A 185 -8.34 5.90 -4.06
CA VAL A 185 -7.02 5.63 -4.62
C VAL A 185 -7.23 4.91 -5.94
N ASP A 186 -7.03 5.61 -7.03
CA ASP A 186 -7.22 5.10 -8.38
C ASP A 186 -5.84 4.92 -9.04
N PHE A 187 -5.49 3.68 -9.35
CA PHE A 187 -4.19 3.33 -9.93
C PHE A 187 -3.97 4.01 -11.28
N ALA A 188 -4.99 4.00 -12.13
CA ALA A 188 -4.90 4.54 -13.49
C ALA A 188 -4.92 6.08 -13.47
N GLU A 189 -5.83 6.69 -12.70
CA GLU A 189 -5.95 8.15 -12.59
C GLU A 189 -4.66 8.78 -12.04
N PHE A 190 -4.03 8.13 -11.07
CA PHE A 190 -2.79 8.63 -10.46
C PHE A 190 -1.53 8.26 -11.24
N ASN A 191 -1.67 7.62 -12.42
CA ASN A 191 -0.56 7.17 -13.25
C ASN A 191 0.51 6.38 -12.46
N LEU A 192 0.07 5.47 -11.59
CA LEU A 192 0.96 4.69 -10.75
C LEU A 192 1.65 3.59 -11.55
N SER A 193 2.87 3.27 -11.17
CA SER A 193 3.59 2.07 -11.62
C SER A 193 3.46 0.94 -10.60
N ALA A 194 3.36 1.28 -9.31
CA ALA A 194 2.95 0.36 -8.27
C ALA A 194 2.23 1.08 -7.12
N LEU A 195 1.33 0.33 -6.47
CA LEU A 195 0.58 0.75 -5.29
C LEU A 195 0.83 -0.26 -4.18
N ALA A 196 1.43 0.15 -3.08
CA ALA A 196 1.61 -0.70 -1.91
C ALA A 196 0.55 -0.41 -0.84
N PHE A 197 0.00 -1.47 -0.21
CA PHE A 197 -1.06 -1.37 0.79
C PHE A 197 -0.84 -2.30 1.99
N THR A 198 -1.51 -2.01 3.10
CA THR A 198 -1.54 -2.88 4.29
C THR A 198 -2.98 -3.17 4.71
N GLY A 199 -3.26 -4.41 5.09
CA GLY A 199 -4.63 -4.83 5.40
C GLY A 199 -5.16 -4.31 6.73
N HIS A 200 -4.29 -4.17 7.75
CA HIS A 200 -4.71 -3.98 9.14
C HIS A 200 -5.09 -2.56 9.55
N LYS A 201 -4.91 -1.58 8.68
CA LYS A 201 -5.32 -0.18 8.90
C LYS A 201 -6.72 0.05 8.35
N SER A 202 -6.89 1.09 7.54
CA SER A 202 -8.22 1.48 7.05
C SER A 202 -8.85 0.53 6.04
N LEU A 203 -8.12 -0.47 5.53
CA LEU A 203 -8.70 -1.61 4.81
C LEU A 203 -9.42 -2.61 5.73
N LEU A 204 -9.39 -2.40 7.05
CA LEU A 204 -10.14 -3.12 8.10
C LEU A 204 -9.85 -4.62 8.19
N GLY A 205 -8.86 -5.13 7.47
CA GLY A 205 -8.40 -6.51 7.54
C GLY A 205 -7.54 -6.80 8.79
N PRO A 206 -7.06 -8.03 8.97
CA PRO A 206 -6.19 -8.40 10.09
C PRO A 206 -4.75 -7.91 9.90
N GLN A 207 -3.97 -8.00 10.96
CA GLN A 207 -2.50 -7.90 10.88
C GLN A 207 -1.92 -9.11 10.14
N GLY A 208 -0.69 -8.97 9.61
CA GLY A 208 -0.01 -10.06 8.91
C GLY A 208 -0.45 -10.25 7.46
N ILE A 209 -1.16 -9.28 6.88
CA ILE A 209 -1.52 -9.23 5.46
C ILE A 209 -1.36 -7.82 4.90
N GLY A 210 -0.83 -7.73 3.72
CA GLY A 210 -0.69 -6.56 2.88
C GLY A 210 -0.43 -6.99 1.46
N GLY A 211 0.02 -6.07 0.61
CA GLY A 211 0.31 -6.39 -0.77
C GLY A 211 0.69 -5.17 -1.58
N PHE A 212 0.86 -5.42 -2.87
CA PHE A 212 1.03 -4.36 -3.85
C PHE A 212 0.38 -4.73 -5.18
N ILE A 213 0.04 -3.73 -5.96
CA ILE A 213 -0.32 -3.86 -7.36
C ILE A 213 0.85 -3.33 -8.17
N ILE A 214 1.22 -4.00 -9.23
CA ILE A 214 2.35 -3.62 -10.10
C ILE A 214 1.90 -3.54 -11.56
N SER A 215 2.32 -2.47 -12.28
CA SER A 215 2.07 -2.38 -13.72
C SER A 215 2.94 -3.40 -14.48
N ASP A 216 2.53 -3.74 -15.71
CA ASP A 216 3.30 -4.68 -16.55
C ASP A 216 4.70 -4.13 -16.84
N GLU A 217 4.79 -2.85 -17.17
CA GLU A 217 6.05 -2.19 -17.50
C GLU A 217 7.04 -2.21 -16.32
N LEU A 218 6.52 -2.02 -15.10
CA LEU A 218 7.36 -2.10 -13.92
C LEU A 218 7.71 -3.55 -13.59
N ASN A 219 6.77 -4.50 -13.77
CA ASN A 219 7.02 -5.92 -13.57
C ASN A 219 8.14 -6.47 -14.47
N GLU A 220 8.24 -6.01 -15.73
CA GLU A 220 9.29 -6.43 -16.65
C GLU A 220 10.71 -6.20 -16.12
N ILE A 221 10.91 -5.15 -15.34
CA ILE A 221 12.22 -4.76 -14.81
C ILE A 221 12.43 -5.05 -13.33
N CYS A 222 11.35 -5.33 -12.61
CA CYS A 222 11.40 -5.60 -11.17
C CYS A 222 11.83 -7.05 -10.91
N GLU A 223 13.02 -7.22 -10.38
CA GLU A 223 13.53 -8.55 -9.99
C GLU A 223 12.89 -9.02 -8.67
N PRO A 224 12.62 -10.32 -8.50
CA PRO A 224 12.09 -10.83 -7.25
C PRO A 224 13.15 -10.74 -6.13
N PHE A 225 12.81 -10.05 -5.05
CA PHE A 225 13.72 -9.87 -3.90
C PHE A 225 13.70 -11.06 -2.94
N ILE A 226 12.58 -11.79 -2.87
CA ILE A 226 12.42 -13.00 -2.05
C ILE A 226 12.25 -14.18 -2.98
N LEU A 227 13.17 -15.15 -2.89
CA LEU A 227 13.16 -16.34 -3.72
C LEU A 227 12.76 -17.56 -2.90
N GLY A 228 12.00 -18.48 -3.50
CA GLY A 228 11.59 -19.72 -2.79
C GLY A 228 10.51 -20.50 -3.51
N GLY A 229 9.90 -21.45 -2.83
CA GLY A 229 8.83 -22.26 -3.39
C GLY A 229 7.56 -21.44 -3.62
N THR A 230 7.05 -21.46 -4.85
CA THR A 230 5.85 -20.71 -5.27
C THR A 230 4.64 -21.61 -5.55
N GLY A 231 4.83 -22.93 -5.43
CA GLY A 231 3.79 -23.89 -5.81
C GLY A 231 3.79 -24.24 -7.31
N SER A 232 4.39 -23.46 -8.20
CA SER A 232 4.56 -23.73 -9.63
C SER A 232 6.01 -24.06 -9.99
N LEU A 233 6.23 -24.71 -11.15
CA LEU A 233 7.55 -25.02 -11.72
C LEU A 233 8.56 -25.63 -10.73
N SER A 234 8.12 -26.52 -9.81
CA SER A 234 8.97 -27.08 -8.75
C SER A 234 10.22 -27.83 -9.26
N HIS A 235 10.28 -28.16 -10.54
CA HIS A 235 11.43 -28.78 -11.19
C HIS A 235 12.46 -27.76 -11.69
N ALA A 236 12.09 -26.46 -11.79
CA ALA A 236 13.01 -25.42 -12.22
C ALA A 236 13.86 -24.94 -11.04
N LEU A 237 15.12 -24.61 -11.33
CA LEU A 237 16.05 -24.03 -10.34
C LEU A 237 15.88 -22.51 -10.22
N SER A 238 15.32 -21.87 -11.24
CA SER A 238 15.04 -20.45 -11.27
C SER A 238 13.66 -20.12 -10.70
N GLN A 239 13.54 -18.92 -10.12
CA GLN A 239 12.25 -18.36 -9.74
C GLN A 239 11.37 -18.20 -11.00
N PRO A 240 10.05 -18.48 -10.93
CA PRO A 240 9.12 -18.13 -12.01
C PRO A 240 9.16 -16.63 -12.32
N ASP A 241 8.98 -16.28 -13.59
CA ASP A 241 8.94 -14.90 -14.10
C ASP A 241 7.51 -14.37 -14.31
N PHE A 242 6.51 -15.25 -14.22
CA PHE A 242 5.09 -14.87 -14.34
C PHE A 242 4.44 -14.52 -13.00
N LEU A 243 3.47 -13.61 -13.05
CA LEU A 243 2.69 -13.18 -11.89
C LEU A 243 1.56 -14.19 -11.57
N PRO A 244 1.20 -14.33 -10.30
CA PRO A 244 1.80 -13.69 -9.11
C PRO A 244 3.03 -14.40 -8.56
N ASP A 245 3.38 -15.58 -9.06
CA ASP A 245 4.39 -16.51 -8.57
C ASP A 245 5.78 -15.87 -8.48
N LYS A 246 6.09 -14.92 -9.36
CA LYS A 246 7.34 -14.18 -9.35
C LYS A 246 7.65 -13.56 -7.98
N PHE A 247 6.63 -13.07 -7.27
CA PHE A 247 6.78 -12.33 -6.02
C PHE A 247 6.18 -13.04 -4.80
N GLU A 248 5.45 -14.14 -4.99
CA GLU A 248 4.77 -14.87 -3.90
C GLU A 248 5.49 -16.18 -3.57
N SER A 249 6.64 -16.06 -2.92
CA SER A 249 7.37 -17.20 -2.40
C SER A 249 6.89 -17.58 -1.00
N GLY A 250 6.68 -18.88 -0.77
CA GLY A 250 6.22 -19.43 0.51
C GLY A 250 4.70 -19.62 0.58
N THR A 251 4.23 -20.15 1.69
CA THR A 251 2.80 -20.37 1.93
C THR A 251 2.11 -19.04 2.25
N LEU A 252 1.05 -18.72 1.50
CA LEU A 252 0.27 -17.51 1.71
C LEU A 252 -0.47 -17.52 3.05
N ASN A 253 -0.63 -16.34 3.66
CA ASN A 253 -1.50 -16.14 4.82
C ASN A 253 -2.97 -16.10 4.40
N ILE A 254 -3.54 -17.27 4.02
CA ILE A 254 -4.91 -17.34 3.52
C ILE A 254 -5.94 -16.84 4.52
N PRO A 255 -5.87 -17.17 5.83
CA PRO A 255 -6.77 -16.55 6.81
C PRO A 255 -6.73 -15.03 6.79
N GLY A 256 -5.55 -14.44 6.65
CA GLY A 256 -5.37 -12.99 6.52
C GLY A 256 -5.97 -12.44 5.23
N ILE A 257 -5.82 -13.15 4.11
CA ILE A 257 -6.41 -12.80 2.81
C ILE A 257 -7.95 -12.80 2.90
N VAL A 258 -8.54 -13.83 3.51
CA VAL A 258 -9.99 -13.94 3.73
C VAL A 258 -10.50 -12.77 4.59
N GLY A 259 -9.79 -12.47 5.67
CA GLY A 259 -10.14 -11.34 6.53
C GLY A 259 -10.03 -9.99 5.82
N LEU A 260 -9.00 -9.79 4.99
CA LEU A 260 -8.84 -8.58 4.18
C LEU A 260 -9.99 -8.41 3.17
N ASN A 261 -10.40 -9.50 2.53
CA ASN A 261 -11.54 -9.49 1.61
C ASN A 261 -12.83 -8.98 2.28
N GLU A 262 -13.11 -9.46 3.48
CA GLU A 262 -14.28 -9.02 4.23
C GLU A 262 -14.17 -7.55 4.69
N GLY A 263 -12.96 -7.07 4.99
CA GLY A 263 -12.72 -5.65 5.25
C GLY A 263 -13.06 -4.78 4.02
N ILE A 264 -12.60 -5.17 2.83
CA ILE A 264 -12.89 -4.45 1.58
C ILE A 264 -14.39 -4.51 1.25
N LYS A 265 -15.04 -5.66 1.42
CA LYS A 265 -16.49 -5.79 1.23
C LYS A 265 -17.28 -4.88 2.19
N PHE A 266 -16.83 -4.79 3.44
CA PHE A 266 -17.43 -3.87 4.41
C PHE A 266 -17.31 -2.42 3.95
N ILE A 267 -16.12 -1.97 3.51
CA ILE A 267 -15.89 -0.62 3.01
C ILE A 267 -16.81 -0.31 1.80
N ARG A 268 -16.93 -1.27 0.87
CA ARG A 268 -17.82 -1.11 -0.29
C ARG A 268 -19.29 -0.99 0.11
N LYS A 269 -19.73 -1.76 1.11
CA LYS A 269 -21.09 -1.73 1.63
C LYS A 269 -21.41 -0.41 2.31
N GLU A 270 -20.52 0.09 3.15
CA GLU A 270 -20.70 1.37 3.85
C GLU A 270 -20.56 2.56 2.88
N GLY A 271 -19.77 2.40 1.81
CA GLY A 271 -19.39 3.46 0.87
C GLY A 271 -18.17 4.24 1.36
N LEU A 272 -17.14 4.31 0.51
CA LEU A 272 -15.89 5.00 0.82
C LEU A 272 -16.11 6.49 1.14
N GLU A 273 -17.03 7.14 0.43
CA GLU A 273 -17.39 8.54 0.65
C GLU A 273 -17.99 8.76 2.04
N ASN A 274 -18.92 7.89 2.46
CA ASN A 274 -19.51 7.96 3.79
C ASN A 274 -18.47 7.77 4.90
N ILE A 275 -17.49 6.87 4.68
CA ILE A 275 -16.38 6.66 5.62
C ILE A 275 -15.51 7.92 5.70
N TYR A 276 -15.20 8.52 4.56
CA TYR A 276 -14.41 9.75 4.50
C TYR A 276 -15.13 10.91 5.20
N GLU A 277 -16.42 11.12 4.91
CA GLU A 277 -17.22 12.17 5.55
C GLU A 277 -17.32 11.98 7.07
N HIS A 278 -17.51 10.75 7.53
CA HIS A 278 -17.52 10.45 8.95
C HIS A 278 -16.18 10.80 9.63
N ASN A 279 -15.07 10.35 9.05
CA ASN A 279 -13.73 10.65 9.59
C ASN A 279 -13.44 12.16 9.55
N SER A 280 -13.81 12.85 8.46
CA SER A 280 -13.64 14.29 8.31
C SER A 280 -14.45 15.08 9.35
N SER A 281 -15.66 14.61 9.66
CA SER A 281 -16.50 15.22 10.71
C SER A 281 -15.87 15.10 12.10
N LEU A 282 -15.34 13.93 12.45
CA LEU A 282 -14.65 13.69 13.70
C LEU A 282 -13.34 14.50 13.80
N ARG A 283 -12.57 14.54 12.70
CA ARG A 283 -11.36 15.34 12.61
C ARG A 283 -11.66 16.83 12.82
N LYS A 284 -12.68 17.34 12.14
CA LYS A 284 -13.11 18.74 12.29
C LYS A 284 -13.47 19.03 13.73
N TYR A 285 -14.31 18.19 14.35
CA TYR A 285 -14.70 18.35 15.75
C TYR A 285 -13.46 18.40 16.68
N LEU A 286 -12.52 17.47 16.50
CA LEU A 286 -11.29 17.45 17.29
C LEU A 286 -10.46 18.74 17.12
N ILE A 287 -10.30 19.21 15.87
CA ILE A 287 -9.54 20.44 15.56
C ILE A 287 -10.22 21.65 16.20
N ASP A 288 -11.55 21.77 16.05
CA ASP A 288 -12.32 22.89 16.60
C ASP A 288 -12.17 22.95 18.14
N GLU A 289 -12.31 21.82 18.83
CA GLU A 289 -12.15 21.75 20.29
C GLU A 289 -10.70 22.05 20.73
N MET A 290 -9.71 21.44 20.07
CA MET A 290 -8.31 21.66 20.45
C MET A 290 -7.80 23.06 20.13
N SER A 291 -8.31 23.72 19.10
CA SER A 291 -7.95 25.10 18.75
C SER A 291 -8.36 26.10 19.83
N ASN A 292 -9.34 25.76 20.66
CA ASN A 292 -9.77 26.57 21.81
C ASN A 292 -8.94 26.32 23.09
N MET A 293 -7.98 25.37 23.05
CA MET A 293 -7.15 25.00 24.19
C MET A 293 -5.79 25.72 24.11
N PRO A 294 -5.48 26.68 25.02
CA PRO A 294 -4.30 27.58 24.87
C PRO A 294 -2.95 26.88 24.98
N ASN A 295 -2.93 25.66 25.54
CA ASN A 295 -1.69 24.90 25.77
C ASN A 295 -1.36 23.86 24.68
N TYR A 296 -2.14 23.84 23.59
CA TYR A 296 -1.93 22.87 22.49
C TYR A 296 -1.60 23.59 21.19
N LYS A 297 -0.71 22.98 20.42
CA LYS A 297 -0.40 23.39 19.05
C LYS A 297 -0.68 22.23 18.12
N ILE A 298 -1.54 22.44 17.12
CA ILE A 298 -1.87 21.47 16.11
C ILE A 298 -0.88 21.64 14.94
N TYR A 299 -0.33 20.53 14.45
CA TYR A 299 0.56 20.48 13.29
C TYR A 299 -0.14 19.80 12.11
N GLY A 300 0.21 20.20 10.89
CA GLY A 300 -0.35 19.69 9.65
C GLY A 300 -1.27 20.69 8.98
N ASP A 301 -1.89 20.27 7.88
CA ASP A 301 -2.91 21.05 7.19
C ASP A 301 -4.27 20.83 7.86
N LEU A 302 -4.85 21.90 8.35
CA LEU A 302 -6.14 21.86 9.06
C LEU A 302 -7.34 22.04 8.13
N SER A 303 -7.12 22.26 6.83
CA SER A 303 -8.20 22.37 5.86
C SER A 303 -8.97 21.04 5.71
N PRO A 304 -10.29 21.09 5.48
CA PRO A 304 -11.10 19.87 5.36
C PRO A 304 -10.62 18.91 4.27
N GLU A 305 -10.07 19.44 3.17
CA GLU A 305 -9.73 18.68 1.97
C GLU A 305 -8.37 17.97 2.05
N ARG A 306 -7.55 18.32 3.06
CA ARG A 306 -6.13 17.89 3.14
C ARG A 306 -5.80 17.03 4.33
N GLY A 307 -6.78 16.42 4.97
CA GLY A 307 -6.53 15.55 6.13
C GLY A 307 -7.31 14.24 6.10
N THR A 308 -6.67 13.18 6.60
CA THR A 308 -7.28 11.87 6.85
C THR A 308 -7.72 11.72 8.30
#